data_8b96df6b88eb51cda0be446e0c2b7f7a
#
_entry.id   8b96df6b88eb51cda0be446e0c2b7f7a
#
_cell.length_a   1.000
_cell.length_b   1.000
_cell.length_c   1.000
_cell.angle_alpha   90.00
_cell.angle_beta   90.00
_cell.angle_gamma   90.00
#
_symmetry.space_group_name_H-M   'P 1'
#
loop_
_entity.id
_entity.type
_entity.pdbx_description
1 polymer ?
#
loop_
_entity_poly.entity_id
_entity_poly.type
_entity_poly.pdbx_seq_one_letter_code
_entity_poly.pdbx_strand_id
1 'polypeptide(L)'
;MLRPSLLALALTLVALPASAATDPAKLVASPAFKKAAAKLDADYDRTVADIVTLTEIPAPPFKEEARAKAYLEMLKAHGLTNVEMDAEGNVMGVRPGAATKGQGPFVVIAAHLDTVFPEGTDVKVKREGAKLMAPGIGDDTRALATLLAYLRALDAAGVKTKSDILFVGNVGEEGSGDLRGTRFLFNKGPYKGRISAFFSMDGSDPSRIVDKGVGSKRYRVTFKGPGGHSYGAFGIVNPMAAMARAVTDLYAVQTPKEPKTTYSASVTGGGASVNSIPNSVFMEFDMRSESAAELAKLDQTLIGILDKAVADENAARSTKDGKISYEAKVIGERPAGNTPQTADIVKLTAGAITALGFTPQHEDSSTDSNVPMNLGIPAVTIGAGGKAGRAHALDEWIDVEKTSSLKGMQVGLAALLAVAGVD
;
A
#
# COMPACT_ATOMS: atom_id res chain seq x y z
N MET A 1 42.37 -6.82 -24.80
CA MET A 1 41.86 -6.67 -23.43
C MET A 1 41.06 -5.36 -23.34
N LEU A 2 39.77 -5.39 -23.57
CA LEU A 2 38.89 -4.24 -23.46
C LEU A 2 38.24 -4.26 -22.06
N ARG A 3 38.47 -3.20 -21.29
CA ARG A 3 37.83 -3.00 -19.98
C ARG A 3 36.40 -2.49 -20.20
N PRO A 4 35.37 -3.06 -19.53
CA PRO A 4 34.06 -2.47 -19.56
C PRO A 4 34.00 -1.25 -18.65
N SER A 5 33.64 -0.12 -19.21
CA SER A 5 33.32 1.11 -18.46
C SER A 5 31.98 0.96 -17.80
N LEU A 6 31.96 0.93 -16.46
CA LEU A 6 30.76 1.06 -15.65
C LEU A 6 30.24 2.50 -15.78
N LEU A 7 29.15 2.68 -16.50
CA LEU A 7 28.37 3.91 -16.48
C LEU A 7 27.55 3.93 -15.17
N ALA A 8 28.01 4.70 -14.19
CA ALA A 8 27.21 5.02 -13.01
C ALA A 8 26.09 5.98 -13.44
N LEU A 9 24.86 5.49 -13.45
CA LEU A 9 23.67 6.32 -13.64
C LEU A 9 23.48 7.13 -12.34
N ALA A 10 23.87 8.41 -12.36
CA ALA A 10 23.59 9.33 -11.27
C ALA A 10 22.09 9.64 -11.26
N LEU A 11 21.35 9.05 -10.30
CA LEU A 11 20.01 9.52 -9.96
C LEU A 11 20.15 10.95 -9.41
N THR A 12 19.73 11.93 -10.17
CA THR A 12 19.54 13.29 -9.66
C THR A 12 18.32 13.28 -8.73
N LEU A 13 18.56 13.31 -7.42
CA LEU A 13 17.54 13.66 -6.45
C LEU A 13 17.00 15.05 -6.81
N VAL A 14 15.76 15.13 -7.24
CA VAL A 14 15.05 16.41 -7.34
C VAL A 14 14.70 16.80 -5.90
N ALA A 15 15.61 17.54 -5.26
CA ALA A 15 15.31 18.16 -3.98
C ALA A 15 14.16 19.17 -4.20
N LEU A 16 13.12 19.10 -3.39
CA LEU A 16 12.13 20.18 -3.30
C LEU A 16 12.87 21.50 -3.10
N PRO A 17 12.55 22.58 -3.83
CA PRO A 17 13.11 23.85 -3.50
C PRO A 17 12.72 24.20 -2.07
N ALA A 18 13.71 24.45 -1.21
CA ALA A 18 13.55 24.71 0.24
C ALA A 18 12.58 25.86 0.60
N SER A 19 12.04 26.56 -0.42
CA SER A 19 11.15 27.71 -0.27
C SER A 19 9.64 27.39 -0.29
N ALA A 20 9.24 26.14 -0.53
CA ALA A 20 7.81 25.79 -0.65
C ALA A 20 7.15 25.49 0.72
N ALA A 21 7.88 24.81 1.60
CA ALA A 21 7.35 24.33 2.88
C ALA A 21 6.83 25.45 3.79
N THR A 22 5.73 25.19 4.50
CA THR A 22 5.14 26.10 5.49
C THR A 22 5.21 25.49 6.87
N ASP A 23 5.65 26.27 7.88
CA ASP A 23 5.67 25.82 9.28
C ASP A 23 4.27 25.39 9.74
N PRO A 24 4.08 24.13 10.22
CA PRO A 24 2.76 23.63 10.56
C PRO A 24 2.05 24.39 11.67
N ALA A 25 2.77 24.87 12.69
CA ALA A 25 2.17 25.61 13.79
C ALA A 25 1.63 26.98 13.32
N LYS A 26 2.40 27.67 12.47
CA LYS A 26 1.96 28.94 11.84
C LYS A 26 0.79 28.68 10.90
N LEU A 27 0.84 27.60 10.12
CA LEU A 27 -0.24 27.21 9.20
C LEU A 27 -1.55 27.00 9.94
N VAL A 28 -1.56 26.17 10.98
CA VAL A 28 -2.77 25.86 11.79
C VAL A 28 -3.34 27.11 12.46
N ALA A 29 -2.49 28.06 12.86
CA ALA A 29 -2.92 29.34 13.42
C ALA A 29 -3.46 30.33 12.37
N SER A 30 -3.22 30.11 11.08
CA SER A 30 -3.56 31.03 10.00
C SER A 30 -5.08 31.19 9.78
N PRO A 31 -5.55 32.38 9.32
CA PRO A 31 -6.95 32.55 8.96
C PRO A 31 -7.43 31.63 7.84
N ALA A 32 -6.56 31.34 6.86
CA ALA A 32 -6.87 30.47 5.74
C ALA A 32 -7.13 29.01 6.20
N PHE A 33 -6.26 28.46 7.06
CA PHE A 33 -6.46 27.12 7.62
C PHE A 33 -7.71 27.06 8.51
N LYS A 34 -7.94 28.05 9.37
CA LYS A 34 -9.15 28.13 10.21
C LYS A 34 -10.43 28.13 9.37
N LYS A 35 -10.42 28.86 8.24
CA LYS A 35 -11.57 28.88 7.31
C LYS A 35 -11.76 27.51 6.64
N ALA A 36 -10.68 26.82 6.24
CA ALA A 36 -10.76 25.46 5.72
C ALA A 36 -11.28 24.46 6.76
N ALA A 37 -10.78 24.53 8.00
CA ALA A 37 -11.25 23.72 9.12
C ALA A 37 -12.74 23.96 9.44
N ALA A 38 -13.21 25.21 9.42
CA ALA A 38 -14.62 25.52 9.58
C ALA A 38 -15.48 24.94 8.44
N LYS A 39 -14.95 24.86 7.22
CA LYS A 39 -15.66 24.21 6.11
C LYS A 39 -15.73 22.70 6.27
N LEU A 40 -14.65 22.04 6.75
CA LEU A 40 -14.70 20.62 7.12
C LEU A 40 -15.80 20.34 8.14
N ASP A 41 -15.93 21.22 9.15
CA ASP A 41 -16.97 21.11 10.18
C ASP A 41 -18.38 21.29 9.60
N ALA A 42 -18.58 22.30 8.77
CA ALA A 42 -19.88 22.58 8.15
C ALA A 42 -20.34 21.47 7.18
N ASP A 43 -19.41 20.80 6.51
CA ASP A 43 -19.68 19.76 5.51
C ASP A 43 -19.53 18.34 6.09
N TYR A 44 -19.41 18.17 7.40
CA TYR A 44 -19.09 16.87 7.98
C TYR A 44 -20.13 15.80 7.66
N ASP A 45 -21.42 16.13 7.71
CA ASP A 45 -22.49 15.20 7.37
C ASP A 45 -22.41 14.73 5.91
N ARG A 46 -22.01 15.62 4.99
CA ARG A 46 -21.74 15.27 3.61
C ARG A 46 -20.56 14.32 3.49
N THR A 47 -19.50 14.53 4.26
CA THR A 47 -18.35 13.62 4.29
C THR A 47 -18.77 12.23 4.74
N VAL A 48 -19.62 12.14 5.78
CA VAL A 48 -20.18 10.84 6.22
C VAL A 48 -21.03 10.20 5.13
N ALA A 49 -21.83 10.99 4.40
CA ALA A 49 -22.62 10.48 3.28
C ALA A 49 -21.74 9.99 2.13
N ASP A 50 -20.64 10.70 1.82
CA ASP A 50 -19.65 10.27 0.82
C ASP A 50 -19.00 8.92 1.21
N ILE A 51 -18.65 8.74 2.51
CA ILE A 51 -18.14 7.44 3.02
C ILE A 51 -19.15 6.32 2.74
N VAL A 52 -20.41 6.50 3.11
CA VAL A 52 -21.47 5.49 2.90
C VAL A 52 -21.62 5.19 1.42
N THR A 53 -21.71 6.22 0.58
CA THR A 53 -21.89 6.07 -0.87
C THR A 53 -20.77 5.26 -1.48
N LEU A 54 -19.50 5.59 -1.15
CA LEU A 54 -18.34 4.89 -1.71
C LEU A 54 -18.21 3.46 -1.16
N THR A 55 -18.52 3.26 0.12
CA THR A 55 -18.47 1.92 0.74
C THR A 55 -19.46 0.97 0.08
N GLU A 56 -20.68 1.43 -0.18
CA GLU A 56 -21.74 0.60 -0.75
C GLU A 56 -21.58 0.28 -2.25
N ILE A 57 -20.51 0.80 -2.89
CA ILE A 57 -20.09 0.37 -4.23
C ILE A 57 -19.00 -0.70 -4.06
N PRO A 58 -19.26 -1.98 -4.35
CA PRO A 58 -18.26 -3.03 -4.21
C PRO A 58 -17.01 -2.75 -5.05
N ALA A 59 -15.84 -2.99 -4.49
CA ALA A 59 -14.55 -2.85 -5.18
C ALA A 59 -13.61 -3.99 -4.80
N PRO A 60 -13.95 -5.24 -5.16
CA PRO A 60 -13.06 -6.37 -4.94
C PRO A 60 -11.79 -6.25 -5.78
N PRO A 61 -10.70 -6.97 -5.43
CA PRO A 61 -9.45 -6.91 -6.19
C PRO A 61 -9.68 -7.14 -7.69
N PHE A 62 -9.09 -6.27 -8.52
CA PHE A 62 -9.21 -6.24 -10.00
C PHE A 62 -10.63 -5.93 -10.55
N LYS A 63 -11.57 -5.50 -9.69
CA LYS A 63 -12.94 -5.13 -10.07
C LYS A 63 -13.36 -3.78 -9.46
N GLU A 64 -12.42 -2.85 -9.34
CA GLU A 64 -12.62 -1.54 -8.72
C GLU A 64 -13.35 -0.54 -9.64
N GLU A 65 -13.57 -0.88 -10.90
CA GLU A 65 -14.04 0.04 -11.96
C GLU A 65 -15.31 0.81 -11.57
N ALA A 66 -16.26 0.16 -10.91
CA ALA A 66 -17.52 0.80 -10.54
C ALA A 66 -17.29 1.93 -9.51
N ARG A 67 -16.49 1.67 -8.46
CA ARG A 67 -16.13 2.67 -7.45
C ARG A 67 -15.24 3.75 -8.06
N ALA A 68 -14.28 3.36 -8.91
CA ALA A 68 -13.40 4.31 -9.61
C ALA A 68 -14.21 5.29 -10.49
N LYS A 69 -15.21 4.82 -11.25
CA LYS A 69 -16.10 5.69 -12.04
C LYS A 69 -16.91 6.65 -11.16
N ALA A 70 -17.45 6.16 -10.05
CA ALA A 70 -18.19 7.01 -9.12
C ALA A 70 -17.27 8.08 -8.50
N TYR A 71 -16.05 7.70 -8.08
CA TYR A 71 -15.07 8.63 -7.54
C TYR A 71 -14.58 9.65 -8.57
N LEU A 72 -14.42 9.25 -9.85
CA LEU A 72 -14.11 10.15 -10.96
C LEU A 72 -15.16 11.26 -11.10
N GLU A 73 -16.45 10.90 -11.08
CA GLU A 73 -17.52 11.89 -11.15
C GLU A 73 -17.56 12.81 -9.92
N MET A 74 -17.24 12.27 -8.73
CA MET A 74 -17.10 13.11 -7.52
C MET A 74 -15.93 14.10 -7.65
N LEU A 75 -14.77 13.70 -8.22
CA LEU A 75 -13.64 14.59 -8.46
C LEU A 75 -13.96 15.69 -9.50
N LYS A 76 -14.72 15.38 -10.56
CA LYS A 76 -15.12 16.36 -11.58
C LYS A 76 -15.99 17.49 -11.02
N ALA A 77 -16.67 17.27 -9.90
CA ALA A 77 -17.48 18.29 -9.24
C ALA A 77 -16.64 19.40 -8.55
N HIS A 78 -15.31 19.25 -8.54
CA HIS A 78 -14.36 20.20 -7.95
C HIS A 78 -13.54 20.88 -9.06
N GLY A 79 -12.99 22.08 -8.76
CA GLY A 79 -12.22 22.88 -9.70
C GLY A 79 -10.82 22.30 -10.03
N LEU A 80 -10.73 20.99 -10.22
CA LEU A 80 -9.50 20.30 -10.61
C LEU A 80 -9.29 20.39 -12.13
N THR A 81 -8.03 20.35 -12.55
CA THR A 81 -7.65 20.17 -13.96
C THR A 81 -7.16 18.73 -14.17
N ASN A 82 -7.19 18.27 -15.42
CA ASN A 82 -6.74 16.94 -15.80
C ASN A 82 -7.40 15.84 -14.94
N VAL A 83 -8.74 15.92 -14.78
CA VAL A 83 -9.49 14.89 -14.06
C VAL A 83 -9.68 13.71 -15.00
N GLU A 84 -9.01 12.61 -14.71
CA GLU A 84 -8.94 11.45 -15.59
C GLU A 84 -8.84 10.12 -14.83
N MET A 85 -9.12 9.05 -15.55
CA MET A 85 -8.79 7.68 -15.13
C MET A 85 -7.67 7.19 -16.03
N ASP A 86 -6.58 6.69 -15.45
CA ASP A 86 -5.47 6.14 -16.22
C ASP A 86 -5.73 4.71 -16.71
N ALA A 87 -4.76 4.15 -17.46
CA ALA A 87 -4.92 2.82 -18.05
C ALA A 87 -4.92 1.68 -17.03
N GLU A 88 -4.47 1.91 -15.79
CA GLU A 88 -4.53 0.93 -14.72
C GLU A 88 -5.85 1.00 -13.94
N GLY A 89 -6.56 2.13 -14.02
CA GLY A 89 -7.79 2.40 -13.32
C GLY A 89 -7.68 3.38 -12.16
N ASN A 90 -6.50 3.98 -11.93
CA ASN A 90 -6.37 5.07 -10.97
C ASN A 90 -7.17 6.28 -11.43
N VAL A 91 -7.86 6.91 -10.52
CA VAL A 91 -8.61 8.14 -10.76
C VAL A 91 -7.88 9.31 -10.14
N MET A 92 -7.68 10.38 -10.88
CA MET A 92 -6.86 11.48 -10.41
C MET A 92 -7.32 12.83 -10.93
N GLY A 93 -6.88 13.90 -10.24
CA GLY A 93 -7.12 15.27 -10.66
C GLY A 93 -6.10 16.23 -10.03
N VAL A 94 -5.68 17.21 -10.81
CA VAL A 94 -4.68 18.21 -10.41
C VAL A 94 -5.35 19.44 -9.84
N ARG A 95 -4.93 19.85 -8.63
CA ARG A 95 -5.20 21.18 -8.08
C ARG A 95 -3.97 22.05 -8.33
N PRO A 96 -4.03 23.04 -9.28
CA PRO A 96 -2.87 23.83 -9.63
C PRO A 96 -2.36 24.71 -8.49
N GLY A 97 -1.06 24.71 -8.28
CA GLY A 97 -0.36 25.62 -7.38
C GLY A 97 -0.02 26.94 -8.07
N ALA A 98 0.16 28.02 -7.28
CA ALA A 98 0.45 29.34 -7.80
C ALA A 98 1.81 29.40 -8.53
N ALA A 99 2.82 28.68 -8.02
CA ALA A 99 4.15 28.64 -8.62
C ALA A 99 4.24 27.66 -9.81
N THR A 100 3.63 26.50 -9.71
CA THR A 100 3.80 25.37 -10.65
C THR A 100 2.70 25.28 -11.71
N LYS A 101 1.54 25.90 -11.50
CA LYS A 101 0.44 26.09 -12.46
C LYS A 101 -0.01 24.82 -13.19
N GLY A 102 -0.01 23.67 -12.51
CA GLY A 102 -0.39 22.39 -13.06
C GLY A 102 0.72 21.67 -13.83
N GLN A 103 1.95 22.18 -13.80
CA GLN A 103 3.09 21.59 -14.53
C GLN A 103 3.99 20.70 -13.66
N GLY A 104 3.75 20.65 -12.34
CA GLY A 104 4.58 19.93 -11.37
C GLY A 104 5.92 20.65 -11.09
N PRO A 105 6.73 20.11 -10.18
CA PRO A 105 6.55 18.82 -9.53
C PRO A 105 5.32 18.77 -8.61
N PHE A 106 4.72 17.58 -8.53
CA PHE A 106 3.48 17.35 -7.79
C PHE A 106 3.74 16.84 -6.37
N VAL A 107 2.97 17.37 -5.41
CA VAL A 107 2.72 16.70 -4.13
C VAL A 107 1.48 15.83 -4.32
N VAL A 108 1.62 14.52 -4.16
CA VAL A 108 0.51 13.58 -4.30
C VAL A 108 -0.11 13.30 -2.95
N ILE A 109 -1.46 13.22 -2.91
CA ILE A 109 -2.20 12.60 -1.83
C ILE A 109 -3.14 11.56 -2.41
N ALA A 110 -3.02 10.31 -1.94
CA ALA A 110 -3.70 9.15 -2.47
C ALA A 110 -4.46 8.39 -1.38
N ALA A 111 -5.55 7.74 -1.78
CA ALA A 111 -6.31 6.77 -0.99
C ALA A 111 -6.74 5.64 -1.92
N HIS A 112 -6.74 4.39 -1.46
CA HIS A 112 -7.01 3.29 -2.37
C HIS A 112 -8.51 2.99 -2.55
N LEU A 113 -8.86 2.53 -3.73
CA LEU A 113 -10.24 2.25 -4.15
C LEU A 113 -10.67 0.82 -3.84
N ASP A 114 -9.74 -0.12 -3.85
CA ASP A 114 -10.00 -1.54 -3.66
C ASP A 114 -10.20 -1.91 -2.19
N THR A 115 -10.61 -3.16 -1.98
CA THR A 115 -10.71 -3.79 -0.67
C THR A 115 -10.20 -5.23 -0.76
N VAL A 116 -9.91 -5.87 0.39
CA VAL A 116 -9.55 -7.31 0.44
C VAL A 116 -10.72 -8.24 0.15
N PHE A 117 -11.94 -7.73 0.14
CA PHE A 117 -13.14 -8.57 0.15
C PHE A 117 -13.47 -9.07 -1.26
N PRO A 118 -13.82 -10.38 -1.40
CA PRO A 118 -14.17 -10.95 -2.69
C PRO A 118 -15.51 -10.43 -3.22
N GLU A 119 -15.74 -10.62 -4.51
CA GLU A 119 -17.01 -10.32 -5.15
C GLU A 119 -18.19 -11.04 -4.47
N GLY A 120 -19.32 -10.35 -4.33
CA GLY A 120 -20.50 -10.85 -3.65
C GLY A 120 -20.53 -10.60 -2.14
N THR A 121 -19.47 -9.99 -1.56
CA THR A 121 -19.49 -9.55 -0.17
C THR A 121 -20.55 -8.46 0.01
N ASP A 122 -21.38 -8.57 1.06
CA ASP A 122 -22.34 -7.53 1.43
C ASP A 122 -21.60 -6.34 2.04
N VAL A 123 -21.63 -5.21 1.32
CA VAL A 123 -20.98 -3.94 1.70
C VAL A 123 -22.00 -2.89 2.17
N LYS A 124 -23.22 -3.30 2.48
CA LYS A 124 -24.24 -2.38 3.02
C LYS A 124 -23.85 -1.87 4.39
N VAL A 125 -23.87 -0.54 4.52
CA VAL A 125 -23.49 0.12 5.77
C VAL A 125 -24.57 -0.01 6.82
N LYS A 126 -24.19 -0.55 7.97
CA LYS A 126 -25.04 -0.60 9.19
C LYS A 126 -24.60 0.50 10.15
N ARG A 127 -25.57 1.17 10.77
CA ARG A 127 -25.30 2.29 11.69
C ARG A 127 -25.81 2.00 13.08
N GLU A 128 -24.93 2.15 14.08
CA GLU A 128 -25.25 2.08 15.51
C GLU A 128 -24.70 3.35 16.20
N GLY A 129 -25.55 4.34 16.36
CA GLY A 129 -25.15 5.64 16.90
C GLY A 129 -24.11 6.33 16.03
N ALA A 130 -22.92 6.58 16.58
CA ALA A 130 -21.77 7.13 15.86
C ALA A 130 -20.95 6.07 15.12
N LYS A 131 -21.24 4.79 15.30
CA LYS A 131 -20.51 3.70 14.64
C LYS A 131 -21.17 3.32 13.33
N LEU A 132 -20.39 3.28 12.26
CA LEU A 132 -20.75 2.73 10.96
C LEU A 132 -19.96 1.44 10.74
N MET A 133 -20.64 0.40 10.25
CA MET A 133 -20.06 -0.93 10.05
C MET A 133 -20.32 -1.42 8.63
N ALA A 134 -19.28 -1.74 7.91
CA ALA A 134 -19.30 -2.44 6.63
C ALA A 134 -17.89 -2.84 6.23
N PRO A 135 -17.70 -3.89 5.43
CA PRO A 135 -16.41 -4.25 4.84
C PRO A 135 -15.82 -3.10 4.00
N GLY A 136 -14.56 -2.70 4.29
CA GLY A 136 -13.85 -1.64 3.55
C GLY A 136 -14.28 -0.21 3.89
N ILE A 137 -15.03 0.00 4.99
CA ILE A 137 -15.49 1.33 5.37
C ILE A 137 -14.38 2.21 5.96
N GLY A 138 -13.44 1.60 6.67
CA GLY A 138 -12.27 2.25 7.27
C GLY A 138 -11.04 2.15 6.38
N ASP A 139 -10.98 1.05 5.65
CA ASP A 139 -9.91 0.64 4.76
C ASP A 139 -10.46 0.42 3.34
N ASP A 140 -10.54 1.46 2.43
CA ASP A 140 -10.03 2.82 2.66
C ASP A 140 -11.05 3.89 2.24
N THR A 141 -12.38 3.57 2.23
CA THR A 141 -13.38 4.54 1.76
C THR A 141 -13.49 5.78 2.63
N ARG A 142 -13.13 5.69 3.91
CA ARG A 142 -13.03 6.87 4.78
C ARG A 142 -11.99 7.86 4.24
N ALA A 143 -10.82 7.41 3.83
CA ALA A 143 -9.79 8.29 3.28
C ALA A 143 -10.21 8.89 1.94
N LEU A 144 -10.81 8.12 1.03
CA LEU A 144 -11.36 8.64 -0.22
C LEU A 144 -12.32 9.82 0.01
N ALA A 145 -13.27 9.66 0.94
CA ALA A 145 -14.21 10.72 1.30
C ALA A 145 -13.52 11.92 1.98
N THR A 146 -12.47 11.68 2.76
CA THR A 146 -11.66 12.73 3.38
C THR A 146 -10.93 13.57 2.33
N LEU A 147 -10.40 12.96 1.26
CA LEU A 147 -9.80 13.70 0.14
C LEU A 147 -10.82 14.62 -0.55
N LEU A 148 -12.05 14.17 -0.76
CA LEU A 148 -13.14 15.02 -1.28
C LEU A 148 -13.47 16.18 -0.33
N ALA A 149 -13.49 15.92 0.98
CA ALA A 149 -13.69 16.96 1.98
C ALA A 149 -12.57 18.00 1.98
N TYR A 150 -11.32 17.60 1.76
CA TYR A 150 -10.19 18.51 1.59
C TYR A 150 -10.38 19.43 0.38
N LEU A 151 -10.78 18.89 -0.75
CA LEU A 151 -11.06 19.69 -1.95
C LEU A 151 -12.11 20.78 -1.64
N ARG A 152 -13.24 20.40 -1.04
CA ARG A 152 -14.30 21.34 -0.64
C ARG A 152 -13.81 22.40 0.33
N ALA A 153 -12.97 22.00 1.29
CA ALA A 153 -12.43 22.92 2.30
C ALA A 153 -11.45 23.93 1.68
N LEU A 154 -10.55 23.45 0.81
CA LEU A 154 -9.57 24.29 0.12
C LEU A 154 -10.23 25.30 -0.82
N ASP A 155 -11.26 24.87 -1.56
CA ASP A 155 -12.01 25.74 -2.49
C ASP A 155 -12.78 26.82 -1.73
N ALA A 156 -13.54 26.45 -0.70
CA ALA A 156 -14.32 27.40 0.09
C ALA A 156 -13.44 28.40 0.87
N ALA A 157 -12.27 27.95 1.32
CA ALA A 157 -11.33 28.83 2.01
C ALA A 157 -10.53 29.71 1.05
N GLY A 158 -10.51 29.40 -0.25
CA GLY A 158 -9.68 30.09 -1.24
C GLY A 158 -8.18 29.85 -1.02
N VAL A 159 -7.81 28.71 -0.41
CA VAL A 159 -6.40 28.39 -0.15
C VAL A 159 -5.66 28.20 -1.46
N LYS A 160 -4.55 28.94 -1.62
CA LYS A 160 -3.63 28.75 -2.75
C LYS A 160 -2.36 28.08 -2.24
N THR A 161 -2.00 26.97 -2.88
CA THR A 161 -0.74 26.29 -2.59
C THR A 161 0.35 26.77 -3.56
N LYS A 162 1.61 26.68 -3.16
CA LYS A 162 2.75 26.99 -4.04
C LYS A 162 2.95 25.86 -5.05
N SER A 163 2.97 24.62 -4.56
CA SER A 163 3.08 23.42 -5.40
C SER A 163 1.72 22.93 -5.87
N ASP A 164 1.73 22.24 -7.02
CA ASP A 164 0.57 21.48 -7.51
C ASP A 164 0.29 20.31 -6.58
N ILE A 165 -1.00 20.06 -6.30
CA ILE A 165 -1.42 18.86 -5.57
C ILE A 165 -2.13 17.92 -6.56
N LEU A 166 -1.71 16.66 -6.61
CA LEU A 166 -2.39 15.59 -7.33
C LEU A 166 -3.20 14.76 -6.34
N PHE A 167 -4.52 14.80 -6.45
CA PHE A 167 -5.44 13.95 -5.70
C PHE A 167 -5.65 12.65 -6.46
N VAL A 168 -5.50 11.51 -5.80
CA VAL A 168 -5.54 10.18 -6.43
C VAL A 168 -6.45 9.23 -5.65
N GLY A 169 -7.36 8.55 -6.34
CA GLY A 169 -7.95 7.30 -5.91
C GLY A 169 -7.25 6.17 -6.66
N ASN A 170 -6.37 5.44 -6.02
CA ASN A 170 -5.58 4.40 -6.69
C ASN A 170 -6.20 3.01 -6.52
N VAL A 171 -5.84 2.09 -7.40
CA VAL A 171 -6.34 0.71 -7.43
C VAL A 171 -5.26 -0.28 -7.01
N GLY A 172 -5.71 -1.43 -6.46
CA GLY A 172 -4.84 -2.58 -6.23
C GLY A 172 -3.80 -2.36 -5.15
N GLU A 173 -4.14 -1.64 -4.06
CA GLU A 173 -3.30 -1.61 -2.86
C GLU A 173 -3.31 -2.98 -2.22
N GLU A 174 -4.47 -3.62 -2.13
CA GLU A 174 -4.71 -4.78 -1.32
C GLU A 174 -4.25 -6.10 -1.94
N GLY A 175 -3.72 -6.97 -1.08
CA GLY A 175 -3.49 -8.40 -1.34
C GLY A 175 -2.81 -8.70 -2.67
N SER A 176 -3.54 -9.34 -3.57
CA SER A 176 -3.08 -9.72 -4.92
C SER A 176 -2.98 -8.54 -5.90
N GLY A 177 -3.52 -7.38 -5.55
CA GLY A 177 -3.35 -6.14 -6.31
C GLY A 177 -1.91 -5.65 -6.34
N ASP A 178 -1.13 -5.95 -5.29
CA ASP A 178 0.33 -5.81 -5.22
C ASP A 178 0.82 -4.39 -5.57
N LEU A 179 0.09 -3.37 -5.11
CA LEU A 179 0.36 -1.94 -5.34
C LEU A 179 0.33 -1.54 -6.83
N ARG A 180 -0.45 -2.24 -7.68
CA ARG A 180 -0.40 -2.07 -9.14
C ARG A 180 -0.71 -0.64 -9.59
N GLY A 181 -1.66 0.02 -8.94
CA GLY A 181 -2.04 1.41 -9.23
C GLY A 181 -0.91 2.38 -8.96
N THR A 182 -0.30 2.29 -7.77
CA THR A 182 0.83 3.14 -7.39
C THR A 182 2.07 2.80 -8.21
N ARG A 183 2.33 1.52 -8.51
CA ARG A 183 3.39 1.14 -9.46
C ARG A 183 3.18 1.76 -10.83
N PHE A 184 1.95 1.79 -11.33
CA PHE A 184 1.64 2.41 -12.61
C PHE A 184 1.88 3.92 -12.56
N LEU A 185 1.39 4.60 -11.53
CA LEU A 185 1.55 6.04 -11.32
C LEU A 185 3.02 6.48 -11.38
N PHE A 186 3.91 5.73 -10.72
CA PHE A 186 5.33 6.09 -10.65
C PHE A 186 6.17 5.62 -11.84
N ASN A 187 5.80 4.48 -12.48
CA ASN A 187 6.65 3.86 -13.50
C ASN A 187 6.16 4.04 -14.94
N LYS A 188 4.86 4.25 -15.14
CA LYS A 188 4.24 4.28 -16.49
C LYS A 188 3.25 5.43 -16.69
N GLY A 189 2.61 5.93 -15.63
CA GLY A 189 1.56 6.94 -15.69
C GLY A 189 2.01 8.31 -16.20
N PRO A 190 1.07 9.22 -16.49
CA PRO A 190 1.37 10.54 -17.06
C PRO A 190 2.19 11.46 -16.13
N TYR A 191 2.24 11.12 -14.86
CA TYR A 191 2.98 11.90 -13.83
C TYR A 191 4.34 11.31 -13.46
N LYS A 192 4.77 10.23 -14.13
CA LYS A 192 6.09 9.62 -13.93
C LYS A 192 7.22 10.65 -14.00
N GLY A 193 8.10 10.63 -12.98
CA GLY A 193 9.24 11.53 -12.86
C GLY A 193 8.88 12.99 -12.52
N ARG A 194 7.61 13.26 -12.22
CA ARG A 194 7.11 14.60 -11.87
C ARG A 194 6.52 14.67 -10.47
N ILE A 195 6.66 13.62 -9.67
CA ILE A 195 6.17 13.55 -8.28
C ILE A 195 7.36 13.81 -7.36
N SER A 196 7.23 14.79 -6.48
CA SER A 196 8.26 15.21 -5.53
C SER A 196 8.01 14.75 -4.09
N ALA A 197 6.74 14.46 -3.75
CA ALA A 197 6.35 13.96 -2.43
C ALA A 197 5.04 13.18 -2.55
N PHE A 198 4.85 12.17 -1.70
CA PHE A 198 3.69 11.31 -1.73
C PHE A 198 3.13 11.06 -0.33
N PHE A 199 1.84 11.30 -0.18
CA PHE A 199 1.05 10.88 0.96
C PHE A 199 0.13 9.75 0.54
N SER A 200 0.24 8.59 1.18
CA SER A 200 -0.84 7.62 1.24
C SER A 200 -1.70 7.97 2.45
N MET A 201 -2.99 8.12 2.26
CA MET A 201 -3.92 8.24 3.38
C MET A 201 -4.60 6.90 3.54
N ASP A 202 -4.28 6.18 4.62
CA ASP A 202 -4.68 4.80 4.84
C ASP A 202 -4.81 4.53 6.34
N GLY A 203 -5.97 4.00 6.74
CA GLY A 203 -6.36 3.85 8.13
C GLY A 203 -6.87 5.15 8.77
N SER A 204 -7.08 5.16 10.08
CA SER A 204 -7.78 6.26 10.76
C SER A 204 -6.95 7.06 11.77
N ASP A 205 -5.88 6.49 12.36
CA ASP A 205 -5.15 7.13 13.46
C ASP A 205 -4.44 8.43 13.02
N PRO A 206 -4.83 9.60 13.54
CA PRO A 206 -4.23 10.88 13.16
C PRO A 206 -2.80 11.09 13.70
N SER A 207 -2.32 10.26 14.62
CA SER A 207 -0.96 10.33 15.15
C SER A 207 0.06 9.53 14.34
N ARG A 208 -0.41 8.66 13.45
CA ARG A 208 0.37 7.70 12.68
C ARG A 208 1.20 8.35 11.59
N ILE A 209 2.46 7.97 11.51
CA ILE A 209 3.39 8.25 10.39
C ILE A 209 4.07 6.93 10.02
N VAL A 210 3.69 6.32 8.91
CA VAL A 210 4.47 5.23 8.35
C VAL A 210 5.57 5.84 7.49
N ASP A 211 6.79 5.76 7.97
CA ASP A 211 7.99 6.26 7.29
C ASP A 211 8.95 5.15 6.85
N LYS A 212 8.57 3.88 7.13
CA LYS A 212 9.24 2.69 6.60
C LYS A 212 8.25 1.74 5.94
N GLY A 213 8.51 1.41 4.70
CA GLY A 213 7.75 0.46 3.89
C GLY A 213 8.31 -0.95 4.03
N VAL A 214 7.55 -1.85 4.68
CA VAL A 214 7.94 -3.26 4.80
C VAL A 214 7.74 -3.94 3.45
N GLY A 215 8.83 -4.39 2.85
CA GLY A 215 8.79 -5.17 1.61
C GLY A 215 8.33 -6.61 1.85
N SER A 216 7.75 -7.22 0.82
CA SER A 216 7.38 -8.64 0.84
C SER A 216 7.68 -9.32 -0.48
N LYS A 217 7.98 -10.62 -0.41
CA LYS A 217 8.06 -11.49 -1.57
C LYS A 217 7.36 -12.81 -1.28
N ARG A 218 6.44 -13.17 -2.15
CA ARG A 218 5.55 -14.31 -1.96
C ARG A 218 5.65 -15.26 -3.13
N TYR A 219 5.76 -16.53 -2.83
CA TYR A 219 5.81 -17.59 -3.83
C TYR A 219 4.72 -18.62 -3.59
N ARG A 220 4.15 -19.12 -4.69
CA ARG A 220 3.59 -20.47 -4.75
C ARG A 220 4.62 -21.38 -5.39
N VAL A 221 5.15 -22.32 -4.61
CA VAL A 221 6.12 -23.31 -5.08
C VAL A 221 5.39 -24.64 -5.29
N THR A 222 5.37 -25.11 -6.53
CA THR A 222 4.74 -26.37 -6.91
C THR A 222 5.83 -27.40 -7.16
N PHE A 223 5.86 -28.44 -6.34
CA PHE A 223 6.75 -29.59 -6.53
C PHE A 223 6.05 -30.64 -7.38
N LYS A 224 6.72 -31.14 -8.41
CA LYS A 224 6.19 -32.09 -9.41
C LYS A 224 7.04 -33.33 -9.44
N GLY A 225 6.41 -34.49 -9.64
CA GLY A 225 7.10 -35.80 -9.75
C GLY A 225 6.29 -36.82 -10.53
N PRO A 226 6.77 -38.05 -10.67
CA PRO A 226 6.12 -39.09 -11.50
C PRO A 226 4.76 -39.52 -10.95
N GLY A 227 4.57 -39.49 -9.62
CA GLY A 227 3.41 -40.11 -8.98
C GLY A 227 3.46 -41.65 -9.01
N GLY A 228 2.55 -42.28 -8.28
CA GLY A 228 2.47 -43.74 -8.30
C GLY A 228 1.65 -44.32 -7.15
N HIS A 229 1.42 -45.64 -7.19
CA HIS A 229 0.75 -46.34 -6.10
C HIS A 229 1.67 -46.46 -4.89
N SER A 230 1.22 -46.04 -3.70
CA SER A 230 2.08 -45.97 -2.50
C SER A 230 2.79 -47.25 -2.12
N TYR A 231 2.17 -48.39 -2.31
CA TYR A 231 2.75 -49.72 -2.08
C TYR A 231 3.52 -50.22 -3.29
N GLY A 232 2.91 -50.26 -4.48
CA GLY A 232 3.51 -50.85 -5.69
C GLY A 232 4.70 -50.05 -6.25
N ALA A 233 4.72 -48.75 -6.07
CA ALA A 233 5.82 -47.88 -6.48
C ALA A 233 6.66 -47.38 -5.28
N PHE A 234 6.63 -48.11 -4.17
CA PHE A 234 7.41 -47.72 -2.98
C PHE A 234 8.91 -47.61 -3.32
N GLY A 235 9.52 -46.53 -2.85
CA GLY A 235 10.94 -46.26 -3.08
C GLY A 235 11.25 -45.32 -4.25
N ILE A 236 10.27 -44.91 -5.05
CA ILE A 236 10.46 -43.83 -6.01
C ILE A 236 10.44 -42.46 -5.30
N VAL A 237 10.91 -41.41 -5.99
CA VAL A 237 10.90 -40.03 -5.52
C VAL A 237 9.49 -39.54 -5.18
N ASN A 238 9.37 -38.68 -4.16
CA ASN A 238 8.10 -38.14 -3.67
C ASN A 238 8.16 -36.62 -3.53
N PRO A 239 7.39 -35.85 -4.32
CA PRO A 239 7.35 -34.39 -4.23
C PRO A 239 7.00 -33.88 -2.83
N MET A 240 6.15 -34.59 -2.07
CA MET A 240 5.78 -34.24 -0.71
C MET A 240 7.00 -34.29 0.25
N ALA A 241 7.91 -35.24 0.04
CA ALA A 241 9.11 -35.35 0.85
C ALA A 241 10.07 -34.16 0.60
N ALA A 242 10.24 -33.77 -0.68
CA ALA A 242 11.03 -32.59 -1.01
C ALA A 242 10.40 -31.30 -0.42
N MET A 243 9.08 -31.14 -0.54
CA MET A 243 8.37 -29.99 0.05
C MET A 243 8.54 -29.93 1.57
N ALA A 244 8.39 -31.06 2.28
CA ALA A 244 8.55 -31.12 3.72
C ALA A 244 9.97 -30.74 4.18
N ARG A 245 11.00 -31.20 3.44
CA ARG A 245 12.41 -30.79 3.69
C ARG A 245 12.58 -29.29 3.49
N ALA A 246 12.07 -28.74 2.38
CA ALA A 246 12.18 -27.32 2.09
C ALA A 246 11.56 -26.47 3.22
N VAL A 247 10.40 -26.85 3.75
CA VAL A 247 9.77 -26.16 4.90
C VAL A 247 10.65 -26.28 6.13
N THR A 248 11.15 -27.49 6.46
CA THR A 248 12.00 -27.71 7.62
C THR A 248 13.30 -26.89 7.55
N ASP A 249 13.95 -26.85 6.39
CA ASP A 249 15.19 -26.13 6.17
C ASP A 249 14.95 -24.60 6.22
N LEU A 250 13.81 -24.11 5.72
CA LEU A 250 13.44 -22.70 5.86
C LEU A 250 13.30 -22.31 7.35
N TYR A 251 12.62 -23.12 8.16
CA TYR A 251 12.44 -22.82 9.58
C TYR A 251 13.72 -22.94 10.42
N ALA A 252 14.80 -23.46 9.85
CA ALA A 252 16.14 -23.43 10.43
C ALA A 252 16.90 -22.12 10.13
N VAL A 253 16.43 -21.30 9.18
CA VAL A 253 17.08 -20.04 8.80
C VAL A 253 16.95 -19.02 9.92
N GLN A 254 18.09 -18.45 10.31
CA GLN A 254 18.13 -17.35 11.28
C GLN A 254 18.05 -16.02 10.54
N THR A 255 17.04 -15.20 10.85
CA THR A 255 16.86 -13.86 10.29
C THR A 255 17.22 -12.78 11.32
N PRO A 256 17.64 -11.59 10.89
CA PRO A 256 17.90 -10.49 11.82
C PRO A 256 16.60 -10.01 12.47
N LYS A 257 16.74 -9.52 13.72
CA LYS A 257 15.64 -8.80 14.39
C LYS A 257 15.56 -7.35 13.96
N GLU A 258 16.71 -6.77 13.57
CA GLU A 258 16.89 -5.41 13.07
C GLU A 258 17.86 -5.43 11.87
N PRO A 259 17.40 -5.05 10.66
CA PRO A 259 16.01 -4.76 10.28
C PRO A 259 15.14 -6.02 10.40
N LYS A 260 13.91 -5.88 10.91
CA LYS A 260 12.99 -7.01 11.12
C LYS A 260 12.77 -7.76 9.82
N THR A 261 13.12 -9.05 9.83
CA THR A 261 13.01 -9.94 8.65
C THR A 261 12.32 -11.22 9.07
N THR A 262 11.25 -11.58 8.37
CA THR A 262 10.37 -12.69 8.73
C THR A 262 10.03 -13.56 7.52
N TYR A 263 9.61 -14.79 7.78
CA TYR A 263 9.09 -15.71 6.77
C TYR A 263 7.99 -16.60 7.35
N SER A 264 7.17 -17.15 6.45
CA SER A 264 6.15 -18.13 6.80
C SER A 264 5.89 -19.06 5.62
N ALA A 265 5.63 -20.33 5.91
CA ALA A 265 5.02 -21.29 5.00
C ALA A 265 3.57 -21.48 5.47
N SER A 266 2.58 -21.07 4.66
CA SER A 266 1.22 -20.83 5.18
C SER A 266 0.12 -21.59 4.47
N VAL A 267 0.20 -21.77 3.14
CA VAL A 267 -0.85 -22.43 2.37
C VAL A 267 -0.27 -23.65 1.65
N THR A 268 -0.90 -24.79 1.78
CA THR A 268 -0.47 -26.02 1.12
C THR A 268 -1.64 -26.79 0.50
N GLY A 269 -1.33 -27.59 -0.52
CA GLY A 269 -2.31 -28.48 -1.14
C GLY A 269 -1.68 -29.42 -2.16
N GLY A 270 -2.54 -30.20 -2.80
CA GLY A 270 -2.15 -31.20 -3.80
C GLY A 270 -2.28 -32.63 -3.30
N GLY A 271 -1.85 -33.58 -4.14
CA GLY A 271 -2.14 -35.01 -3.93
C GLY A 271 -3.56 -35.37 -4.38
N ALA A 272 -3.84 -36.67 -4.49
CA ALA A 272 -5.12 -37.17 -4.96
C ALA A 272 -5.75 -38.22 -4.02
N SER A 273 -4.95 -39.07 -3.39
CA SER A 273 -5.42 -40.15 -2.52
C SER A 273 -4.36 -40.54 -1.51
N VAL A 274 -4.78 -41.03 -0.34
CA VAL A 274 -3.89 -41.51 0.73
C VAL A 274 -2.97 -42.66 0.31
N ASN A 275 -3.38 -43.49 -0.66
CA ASN A 275 -2.64 -44.60 -1.15
C ASN A 275 -1.86 -44.32 -2.44
N SER A 276 -1.58 -43.06 -2.75
CA SER A 276 -0.78 -42.61 -3.88
C SER A 276 0.38 -41.72 -3.48
N ILE A 277 1.52 -41.92 -4.16
CA ILE A 277 2.60 -40.94 -4.18
C ILE A 277 2.11 -39.79 -5.06
N PRO A 278 2.07 -38.55 -4.60
CA PRO A 278 1.52 -37.44 -5.38
C PRO A 278 2.37 -37.13 -6.61
N ASN A 279 1.73 -36.71 -7.69
CA ASN A 279 2.42 -36.17 -8.85
C ASN A 279 2.65 -34.65 -8.73
N SER A 280 1.91 -33.97 -7.87
CA SER A 280 2.06 -32.54 -7.63
C SER A 280 1.57 -32.17 -6.23
N VAL A 281 2.34 -31.32 -5.56
CA VAL A 281 1.98 -30.66 -4.30
C VAL A 281 2.52 -29.24 -4.33
N PHE A 282 1.92 -28.33 -3.56
CA PHE A 282 2.42 -26.95 -3.48
C PHE A 282 2.46 -26.42 -2.05
N MET A 283 3.30 -25.43 -1.85
CA MET A 283 3.40 -24.61 -0.64
C MET A 283 3.49 -23.13 -1.04
N GLU A 284 2.78 -22.26 -0.31
CA GLU A 284 2.96 -20.81 -0.42
C GLU A 284 3.84 -20.30 0.70
N PHE A 285 4.78 -19.45 0.32
CA PHE A 285 5.74 -18.82 1.21
C PHE A 285 5.54 -17.30 1.20
N ASP A 286 5.53 -16.68 2.38
CA ASP A 286 5.55 -15.23 2.58
C ASP A 286 6.86 -14.84 3.26
N MET A 287 7.61 -13.93 2.66
CA MET A 287 8.85 -13.36 3.19
C MET A 287 8.69 -11.85 3.30
N ARG A 288 9.12 -11.27 4.41
CA ARG A 288 9.02 -9.83 4.64
C ARG A 288 10.28 -9.26 5.26
N SER A 289 10.62 -8.02 4.91
CA SER A 289 11.70 -7.27 5.55
C SER A 289 11.52 -5.76 5.41
N GLU A 290 11.99 -5.03 6.42
CA GLU A 290 12.18 -3.57 6.37
C GLU A 290 13.36 -3.18 5.46
N SER A 291 14.20 -4.15 5.07
CA SER A 291 15.39 -3.97 4.22
C SER A 291 15.26 -4.72 2.91
N ALA A 292 15.39 -4.01 1.79
CA ALA A 292 15.43 -4.63 0.47
C ALA A 292 16.60 -5.64 0.33
N ALA A 293 17.75 -5.35 0.95
CA ALA A 293 18.91 -6.24 0.91
C ALA A 293 18.69 -7.54 1.68
N GLU A 294 18.09 -7.47 2.89
CA GLU A 294 17.79 -8.66 3.68
C GLU A 294 16.64 -9.49 3.04
N LEU A 295 15.65 -8.82 2.42
CA LEU A 295 14.61 -9.52 1.66
C LEU A 295 15.20 -10.28 0.47
N ALA A 296 16.09 -9.65 -0.28
CA ALA A 296 16.78 -10.30 -1.41
C ALA A 296 17.66 -11.47 -0.97
N LYS A 297 18.34 -11.35 0.17
CA LYS A 297 19.13 -12.43 0.76
C LYS A 297 18.27 -13.61 1.19
N LEU A 298 17.12 -13.33 1.83
CA LEU A 298 16.17 -14.37 2.24
C LEU A 298 15.55 -15.06 1.02
N ASP A 299 15.25 -14.32 -0.04
CA ASP A 299 14.77 -14.85 -1.32
C ASP A 299 15.79 -15.84 -1.93
N GLN A 300 17.06 -15.43 -2.04
CA GLN A 300 18.13 -16.33 -2.51
C GLN A 300 18.29 -17.57 -1.64
N THR A 301 18.15 -17.40 -0.32
CA THR A 301 18.20 -18.51 0.63
C THR A 301 17.06 -19.50 0.39
N LEU A 302 15.83 -19.03 0.19
CA LEU A 302 14.68 -19.89 -0.13
C LEU A 302 14.93 -20.66 -1.42
N ILE A 303 15.38 -20.02 -2.51
CA ILE A 303 15.67 -20.69 -3.77
C ILE A 303 16.74 -21.77 -3.59
N GLY A 304 17.83 -21.48 -2.85
CA GLY A 304 18.85 -22.48 -2.54
C GLY A 304 18.33 -23.67 -1.71
N ILE A 305 17.41 -23.44 -0.80
CA ILE A 305 16.73 -24.50 -0.03
C ILE A 305 15.87 -25.38 -0.96
N LEU A 306 15.12 -24.78 -1.89
CA LEU A 306 14.29 -25.50 -2.85
C LEU A 306 15.13 -26.38 -3.77
N ASP A 307 16.21 -25.84 -4.32
CA ASP A 307 17.17 -26.57 -5.16
C ASP A 307 17.76 -27.78 -4.41
N LYS A 308 18.20 -27.53 -3.17
CA LYS A 308 18.77 -28.60 -2.32
C LYS A 308 17.73 -29.67 -1.98
N ALA A 309 16.53 -29.30 -1.57
CA ALA A 309 15.48 -30.25 -1.19
C ALA A 309 15.10 -31.19 -2.36
N VAL A 310 15.03 -30.66 -3.58
CA VAL A 310 14.77 -31.42 -4.79
C VAL A 310 15.96 -32.31 -5.15
N ALA A 311 17.18 -31.80 -5.06
CA ALA A 311 18.40 -32.58 -5.32
C ALA A 311 18.54 -33.76 -4.34
N ASP A 312 18.35 -33.51 -3.05
CA ASP A 312 18.44 -34.52 -1.99
C ASP A 312 17.41 -35.65 -2.19
N GLU A 313 16.16 -35.32 -2.54
CA GLU A 313 15.14 -36.37 -2.78
C GLU A 313 15.46 -37.15 -4.04
N ASN A 314 15.91 -36.53 -5.13
CA ASN A 314 16.32 -37.21 -6.36
C ASN A 314 17.55 -38.09 -6.16
N ALA A 315 18.43 -37.77 -5.22
CA ALA A 315 19.59 -38.57 -4.89
C ALA A 315 19.24 -39.74 -3.93
N ALA A 316 18.31 -39.54 -3.03
CA ALA A 316 17.97 -40.51 -1.99
C ALA A 316 17.04 -41.61 -2.47
N ARG A 317 16.30 -41.42 -3.57
CA ARG A 317 15.26 -42.35 -4.04
C ARG A 317 15.38 -42.64 -5.53
N SER A 318 14.63 -43.68 -5.99
CA SER A 318 14.65 -44.07 -7.39
C SER A 318 13.97 -43.06 -8.29
N THR A 319 14.68 -42.62 -9.33
CA THR A 319 14.19 -41.72 -10.39
C THR A 319 13.84 -42.47 -11.68
N LYS A 320 13.66 -43.80 -11.63
CA LYS A 320 13.39 -44.65 -12.83
C LYS A 320 12.14 -44.22 -13.60
N ASP A 321 11.14 -43.70 -12.90
CA ASP A 321 9.85 -43.24 -13.47
C ASP A 321 9.81 -41.75 -13.72
N GLY A 322 10.89 -41.04 -13.41
CA GLY A 322 11.05 -39.58 -13.55
C GLY A 322 11.70 -38.92 -12.31
N LYS A 323 12.18 -37.71 -12.46
CA LYS A 323 12.76 -36.91 -11.40
C LYS A 323 11.73 -35.94 -10.81
N ILE A 324 11.98 -35.48 -9.58
CA ILE A 324 11.28 -34.34 -9.03
C ILE A 324 11.85 -33.05 -9.61
N SER A 325 10.96 -32.10 -9.83
CA SER A 325 11.27 -30.73 -10.13
C SER A 325 10.37 -29.79 -9.31
N TYR A 326 10.66 -28.49 -9.29
CA TYR A 326 9.76 -27.50 -8.76
C TYR A 326 9.59 -26.32 -9.73
N GLU A 327 8.51 -25.59 -9.54
CA GLU A 327 8.22 -24.30 -10.18
C GLU A 327 7.90 -23.30 -9.07
N ALA A 328 8.69 -22.22 -8.95
CA ALA A 328 8.46 -21.12 -8.03
C ALA A 328 7.79 -19.97 -8.78
N LYS A 329 6.49 -19.80 -8.58
CA LYS A 329 5.72 -18.68 -9.15
C LYS A 329 5.62 -17.57 -8.13
N VAL A 330 6.10 -16.37 -8.47
CA VAL A 330 5.85 -15.16 -7.66
C VAL A 330 4.34 -14.85 -7.69
N ILE A 331 3.74 -14.73 -6.51
CA ILE A 331 2.31 -14.41 -6.33
C ILE A 331 2.10 -13.08 -5.61
N GLY A 332 3.18 -12.35 -5.29
CA GLY A 332 3.18 -11.01 -4.74
C GLY A 332 4.60 -10.55 -4.46
N GLU A 333 4.87 -9.28 -4.72
CA GLU A 333 6.18 -8.69 -4.46
C GLU A 333 6.01 -7.18 -4.19
N ARG A 334 6.20 -6.76 -2.94
CA ARG A 334 6.18 -5.34 -2.58
C ARG A 334 7.61 -4.88 -2.25
N PRO A 335 8.07 -3.74 -2.80
CA PRO A 335 9.41 -3.26 -2.50
C PRO A 335 9.51 -2.77 -1.05
N ALA A 336 10.64 -3.00 -0.40
CA ALA A 336 10.98 -2.31 0.84
C ALA A 336 11.51 -0.91 0.52
N GLY A 337 11.29 0.04 1.42
CA GLY A 337 11.81 1.39 1.31
C GLY A 337 11.62 2.18 2.59
N ASN A 338 12.25 3.34 2.68
CA ASN A 338 12.06 4.22 3.82
C ASN A 338 12.20 5.68 3.43
N THR A 339 11.50 6.55 4.13
CA THR A 339 11.73 7.98 4.13
C THR A 339 12.42 8.35 5.44
N PRO A 340 13.66 8.87 5.41
CA PRO A 340 14.35 9.22 6.64
C PRO A 340 13.56 10.20 7.51
N GLN A 341 13.56 10.04 8.83
CA GLN A 341 12.86 10.95 9.74
C GLN A 341 13.38 12.40 9.68
N THR A 342 14.56 12.59 9.09
CA THR A 342 15.12 13.91 8.78
C THR A 342 14.56 14.55 7.52
N ALA A 343 13.80 13.82 6.70
CA ALA A 343 13.17 14.36 5.50
C ALA A 343 12.05 15.35 5.85
N ASP A 344 11.87 16.37 5.02
CA ASP A 344 10.92 17.46 5.28
C ASP A 344 9.48 16.96 5.39
N ILE A 345 9.06 16.01 4.53
CA ILE A 345 7.71 15.45 4.60
C ILE A 345 7.41 14.81 5.97
N VAL A 346 8.38 14.08 6.56
CA VAL A 346 8.21 13.46 7.89
C VAL A 346 8.17 14.52 8.98
N LYS A 347 9.11 15.48 8.97
CA LYS A 347 9.14 16.57 9.96
C LYS A 347 7.90 17.43 9.92
N LEU A 348 7.43 17.81 8.73
CA LEU A 348 6.25 18.62 8.54
C LEU A 348 4.97 17.87 8.96
N THR A 349 4.89 16.57 8.66
CA THR A 349 3.79 15.72 9.13
C THR A 349 3.78 15.62 10.67
N ALA A 350 4.93 15.33 11.29
CA ALA A 350 5.06 15.28 12.75
C ALA A 350 4.72 16.66 13.38
N GLY A 351 5.14 17.75 12.75
CA GLY A 351 4.80 19.12 13.16
C GLY A 351 3.29 19.39 13.10
N ALA A 352 2.59 18.92 12.06
CA ALA A 352 1.15 19.05 11.92
C ALA A 352 0.38 18.27 13.00
N ILE A 353 0.82 17.03 13.26
CA ILE A 353 0.29 16.18 14.34
C ILE A 353 0.42 16.88 15.68
N THR A 354 1.62 17.41 15.98
CA THR A 354 1.92 18.13 17.24
C THR A 354 1.11 19.42 17.35
N ALA A 355 1.02 20.23 16.28
CA ALA A 355 0.31 21.50 16.27
C ALA A 355 -1.20 21.32 16.54
N LEU A 356 -1.75 20.13 16.23
CA LEU A 356 -3.14 19.77 16.50
C LEU A 356 -3.33 18.94 17.78
N GLY A 357 -2.26 18.83 18.61
CA GLY A 357 -2.31 18.29 19.97
C GLY A 357 -2.36 16.76 20.02
N PHE A 358 -1.73 16.08 19.05
CA PHE A 358 -1.41 14.67 19.09
C PHE A 358 0.09 14.46 19.26
N THR A 359 0.49 13.25 19.59
CA THR A 359 1.90 12.84 19.68
C THR A 359 2.25 12.00 18.45
N PRO A 360 3.20 12.43 17.60
CA PRO A 360 3.58 11.64 16.42
C PRO A 360 4.05 10.23 16.79
N GLN A 361 3.58 9.23 16.06
CA GLN A 361 3.96 7.83 16.22
C GLN A 361 4.50 7.32 14.88
N HIS A 362 5.78 6.93 14.88
CA HIS A 362 6.44 6.35 13.71
C HIS A 362 6.19 4.85 13.68
N GLU A 363 5.80 4.34 12.51
CA GLU A 363 5.46 2.94 12.32
C GLU A 363 6.08 2.37 11.05
N ASP A 364 6.23 1.05 11.05
CA ASP A 364 6.63 0.25 9.90
C ASP A 364 5.40 -0.47 9.36
N SER A 365 5.08 -0.30 8.07
CA SER A 365 3.90 -0.95 7.46
C SER A 365 4.15 -1.21 5.98
N SER A 366 3.29 -2.00 5.36
CA SER A 366 3.29 -2.23 3.91
C SER A 366 2.07 -1.54 3.30
N THR A 367 2.28 -0.45 2.58
CA THR A 367 1.26 0.43 2.02
C THR A 367 1.69 0.92 0.63
N ASP A 368 0.88 1.74 -0.01
CA ASP A 368 1.23 2.41 -1.26
C ASP A 368 2.53 3.24 -1.18
N SER A 369 2.88 3.73 0.00
CA SER A 369 4.15 4.47 0.22
C SER A 369 5.40 3.63 -0.02
N ASN A 370 5.31 2.30 -0.05
CA ASN A 370 6.44 1.42 -0.36
C ASN A 370 7.06 1.72 -1.71
N VAL A 371 6.23 2.00 -2.72
CA VAL A 371 6.71 2.23 -4.10
C VAL A 371 7.55 3.51 -4.20
N PRO A 372 7.04 4.71 -3.83
CA PRO A 372 7.86 5.92 -3.86
C PRO A 372 9.06 5.87 -2.91
N MET A 373 8.92 5.29 -1.71
CA MET A 373 10.05 5.11 -0.79
C MET A 373 11.18 4.30 -1.41
N ASN A 374 10.86 3.21 -2.09
CA ASN A 374 11.86 2.39 -2.81
C ASN A 374 12.53 3.14 -3.96
N LEU A 375 11.81 4.06 -4.60
CA LEU A 375 12.34 4.93 -5.66
C LEU A 375 13.12 6.13 -5.13
N GLY A 376 13.27 6.28 -3.82
CA GLY A 376 13.94 7.42 -3.18
C GLY A 376 13.11 8.71 -3.21
N ILE A 377 11.81 8.62 -3.48
CA ILE A 377 10.88 9.75 -3.44
C ILE A 377 10.32 9.86 -2.03
N PRO A 378 10.40 11.05 -1.39
CA PRO A 378 9.86 11.25 -0.04
C PRO A 378 8.37 10.88 0.05
N ALA A 379 8.04 9.92 0.92
CA ALA A 379 6.69 9.43 1.08
C ALA A 379 6.38 9.09 2.54
N VAL A 380 5.12 9.21 2.94
CA VAL A 380 4.62 8.77 4.23
C VAL A 380 3.19 8.23 4.07
N THR A 381 2.80 7.29 4.93
CA THR A 381 1.39 6.95 5.10
C THR A 381 0.85 7.58 6.39
N ILE A 382 -0.34 8.19 6.30
CA ILE A 382 -1.00 8.91 7.38
C ILE A 382 -2.45 8.44 7.52
N GLY A 383 -3.05 8.64 8.70
CA GLY A 383 -4.46 8.30 8.92
C GLY A 383 -5.42 9.37 8.42
N ALA A 384 -6.62 8.95 8.03
CA ALA A 384 -7.72 9.79 7.57
C ALA A 384 -8.47 10.53 8.71
N GLY A 385 -8.10 10.28 9.95
CA GLY A 385 -8.71 10.84 11.15
C GLY A 385 -9.84 10.00 11.73
N GLY A 386 -10.12 10.20 13.02
CA GLY A 386 -11.13 9.48 13.79
C GLY A 386 -10.64 8.14 14.35
N LYS A 387 -11.56 7.20 14.48
CA LYS A 387 -11.28 5.85 14.97
C LYS A 387 -11.87 4.81 14.02
N ALA A 388 -11.17 3.71 13.86
CA ALA A 388 -11.63 2.55 13.11
C ALA A 388 -11.17 1.27 13.82
N GLY A 389 -11.66 0.15 13.37
CA GLY A 389 -11.21 -1.14 13.86
C GLY A 389 -11.74 -2.29 13.02
N ARG A 390 -11.12 -3.45 13.20
CA ARG A 390 -11.49 -4.66 12.49
C ARG A 390 -11.26 -4.60 10.98
N ALA A 391 -10.28 -3.80 10.51
CA ALA A 391 -9.86 -3.83 9.11
C ALA A 391 -9.69 -5.28 8.62
N HIS A 392 -10.05 -5.56 7.37
CA HIS A 392 -10.06 -6.90 6.75
C HIS A 392 -11.06 -7.90 7.36
N ALA A 393 -11.98 -7.47 8.23
CA ALA A 393 -13.05 -8.31 8.75
C ALA A 393 -14.43 -7.84 8.26
N LEU A 394 -15.39 -8.78 8.14
CA LEU A 394 -16.74 -8.45 7.68
C LEU A 394 -17.50 -7.49 8.60
N ASP A 395 -17.07 -7.36 9.85
CA ASP A 395 -17.58 -6.45 10.87
C ASP A 395 -16.67 -5.23 11.09
N GLU A 396 -15.90 -4.85 10.06
CA GLU A 396 -15.12 -3.63 10.04
C GLU A 396 -15.96 -2.40 10.36
N TRP A 397 -15.40 -1.46 11.10
CA TRP A 397 -16.14 -0.30 11.55
C TRP A 397 -15.30 0.97 11.62
N ILE A 398 -15.99 2.10 11.51
CA ILE A 398 -15.46 3.43 11.83
C ILE A 398 -16.36 4.11 12.87
N ASP A 399 -15.75 5.01 13.66
CA ASP A 399 -16.49 5.95 14.50
C ASP A 399 -16.54 7.30 13.76
N VAL A 400 -17.76 7.81 13.57
CA VAL A 400 -18.04 9.10 12.96
C VAL A 400 -18.45 10.15 14.01
N GLU A 401 -17.96 10.02 15.27
CA GLU A 401 -18.06 11.10 16.22
C GLU A 401 -17.35 12.33 15.64
N LYS A 402 -18.09 13.43 15.58
CA LYS A 402 -17.72 14.59 14.77
C LYS A 402 -16.42 15.24 15.24
N THR A 403 -16.28 15.47 16.54
CA THR A 403 -15.18 16.26 17.10
C THR A 403 -13.82 15.59 16.88
N SER A 404 -13.75 14.29 17.21
CA SER A 404 -12.52 13.51 17.07
C SER A 404 -12.16 13.28 15.60
N SER A 405 -13.18 13.02 14.77
CA SER A 405 -12.98 12.84 13.33
C SER A 405 -12.45 14.10 12.67
N LEU A 406 -13.08 15.27 12.92
CA LEU A 406 -12.64 16.54 12.37
C LEU A 406 -11.23 16.91 12.79
N LYS A 407 -10.89 16.69 14.07
CA LYS A 407 -9.56 16.98 14.57
C LYS A 407 -8.50 16.13 13.83
N GLY A 408 -8.79 14.85 13.59
CA GLY A 408 -7.92 13.99 12.84
C GLY A 408 -7.82 14.37 11.36
N MET A 409 -8.93 14.71 10.69
CA MET A 409 -8.92 15.19 9.31
C MET A 409 -8.08 16.47 9.16
N GLN A 410 -8.11 17.37 10.14
CA GLN A 410 -7.30 18.58 10.14
C GLN A 410 -5.79 18.27 10.16
N VAL A 411 -5.37 17.17 10.80
CA VAL A 411 -3.95 16.74 10.80
C VAL A 411 -3.46 16.47 9.39
N GLY A 412 -4.16 15.61 8.65
CA GLY A 412 -3.77 15.27 7.27
C GLY A 412 -3.81 16.50 6.35
N LEU A 413 -4.82 17.37 6.49
CA LEU A 413 -4.89 18.62 5.74
C LEU A 413 -3.71 19.56 6.05
N ALA A 414 -3.33 19.69 7.33
CA ALA A 414 -2.19 20.51 7.74
C ALA A 414 -0.87 19.94 7.22
N ALA A 415 -0.68 18.62 7.27
CA ALA A 415 0.51 17.97 6.73
C ALA A 415 0.65 18.18 5.22
N LEU A 416 -0.43 17.96 4.47
CA LEU A 416 -0.46 18.18 3.01
C LEU A 416 -0.12 19.63 2.65
N LEU A 417 -0.75 20.60 3.32
CA LEU A 417 -0.53 22.02 3.06
C LEU A 417 0.85 22.50 3.50
N ALA A 418 1.40 21.94 4.59
CA ALA A 418 2.76 22.26 5.03
C ALA A 418 3.81 21.86 3.99
N VAL A 419 3.63 20.68 3.35
CA VAL A 419 4.52 20.19 2.29
C VAL A 419 4.30 20.92 0.97
N ALA A 420 3.04 21.12 0.55
CA ALA A 420 2.72 21.83 -0.69
C ALA A 420 3.05 23.33 -0.63
N GLY A 421 3.20 23.87 0.57
CA GLY A 421 3.39 25.29 0.83
C GLY A 421 2.11 26.12 0.59
N VAL A 422 1.84 27.08 1.44
CA VAL A 422 0.71 28.00 1.29
C VAL A 422 1.27 29.41 1.03
N ASP A 423 0.62 30.16 0.11
CA ASP A 423 0.94 31.55 -0.18
C ASP A 423 0.44 32.48 0.94
#